data_459e9519b88c96752db3994c19eec84d
#
_entry.id   459e9519b88c96752db3994c19eec84d
#
_cell.length_a   1.000
_cell.length_b   1.000
_cell.length_c   1.000
_cell.angle_alpha   90.00
_cell.angle_beta   90.00
_cell.angle_gamma   90.00
#
_symmetry.space_group_name_H-M   'P 1'
#
loop_
_entity.id
_entity.type
_entity.pdbx_description
1 polymer ?
#
loop_
_entity_poly.entity_id
_entity_poly.type
_entity_poly.pdbx_seq_one_letter_code
_entity_poly.pdbx_strand_id
1 'polypeptide(L)'
;MGVVVLPAAAQAPWPEEFTNPRAADRDLLLPMPCGGAMALRPVETPAGPGALEDRPVTLGTTDPAGGIAEFARREAVAGPFVATGRDVAQFWIGKYEVTRDQYAAVMEERCPTPSAAGRLPAASLSWFDAVAFTQRYTTWLLRNAAARLPQADGTPAFVRLPTEEEWEYAVRGGAAVSELDFLGRTFPMPDGTARYAWFQGPRSASGRAQPIGMLEPNPLGLHDMLGNVGELVL
;
A
#
# COMPACT_ATOMS: atom_id res chain seq x y z
N MET A 1 36.02 19.96 25.89
CA MET A 1 35.19 20.58 24.83
C MET A 1 33.99 19.66 24.57
N GLY A 2 32.82 20.02 25.10
CA GLY A 2 31.61 19.26 24.87
C GLY A 2 31.03 19.63 23.51
N VAL A 3 30.83 18.65 22.63
CA VAL A 3 30.11 18.85 21.37
C VAL A 3 28.63 18.98 21.73
N VAL A 4 28.09 20.19 21.64
CA VAL A 4 26.62 20.39 21.70
C VAL A 4 26.03 19.90 20.40
N VAL A 5 25.47 18.68 20.40
CA VAL A 5 24.65 18.21 19.31
C VAL A 5 23.31 18.95 19.40
N LEU A 6 23.13 19.96 18.56
CA LEU A 6 21.84 20.62 18.41
C LEU A 6 20.84 19.56 17.86
N PRO A 7 19.62 19.47 18.43
CA PRO A 7 18.60 18.61 17.87
C PRO A 7 18.33 19.07 16.43
N ALA A 8 18.30 18.11 15.50
CA ALA A 8 17.89 18.40 14.14
C ALA A 8 16.51 19.09 14.19
N ALA A 9 16.42 20.27 13.60
CA ALA A 9 15.15 21.00 13.52
C ALA A 9 14.11 20.06 12.92
N ALA A 10 12.98 19.88 13.62
CA ALA A 10 11.89 19.08 13.12
C ALA A 10 11.45 19.68 11.77
N GLN A 11 11.62 18.91 10.70
CA GLN A 11 11.22 19.36 9.37
C GLN A 11 9.71 19.54 9.34
N ALA A 12 9.24 20.60 8.67
CA ALA A 12 7.81 20.82 8.49
C ALA A 12 7.19 19.63 7.74
N PRO A 13 6.00 19.18 8.15
CA PRO A 13 5.31 18.11 7.44
C PRO A 13 5.01 18.51 5.99
N TRP A 14 5.12 17.55 5.09
CA TRP A 14 4.75 17.75 3.69
C TRP A 14 3.25 18.07 3.58
N PRO A 15 2.85 18.91 2.63
CA PRO A 15 1.43 19.11 2.31
C PRO A 15 0.73 17.79 2.01
N GLU A 16 -0.54 17.69 2.38
CA GLU A 16 -1.35 16.46 2.27
C GLU A 16 -1.40 15.91 0.85
N GLU A 17 -1.41 16.77 -0.14
CA GLU A 17 -1.40 16.38 -1.56
C GLU A 17 -0.20 15.52 -1.97
N PHE A 18 0.91 15.54 -1.22
CA PHE A 18 2.11 14.73 -1.47
C PHE A 18 2.16 13.44 -0.64
N THR A 19 1.27 13.29 0.34
CA THR A 19 1.28 12.16 1.28
C THR A 19 -0.01 11.34 1.26
N ASN A 20 -1.16 12.02 1.19
CA ASN A 20 -2.50 11.42 1.17
C ASN A 20 -3.51 12.28 0.41
N PRO A 21 -3.38 12.44 -0.92
CA PRO A 21 -4.19 13.36 -1.73
C PRO A 21 -5.70 13.09 -1.71
N ARG A 22 -6.12 11.93 -1.25
CA ARG A 22 -7.51 11.51 -1.11
C ARG A 22 -7.75 10.98 0.30
N ALA A 23 -7.50 11.83 1.31
CA ALA A 23 -7.69 11.44 2.71
C ALA A 23 -9.09 10.86 2.96
N ALA A 24 -9.15 9.79 3.73
CA ALA A 24 -10.38 9.09 4.06
C ALA A 24 -10.33 8.58 5.51
N ASP A 25 -11.52 8.30 6.05
CA ASP A 25 -11.62 7.67 7.35
C ASP A 25 -10.89 6.33 7.36
N ARG A 26 -10.29 6.01 8.50
CA ARG A 26 -9.50 4.80 8.74
C ARG A 26 -8.14 4.77 8.03
N ASP A 27 -7.69 5.85 7.39
CA ASP A 27 -6.31 5.92 6.89
C ASP A 27 -5.33 5.93 8.07
N LEU A 28 -4.31 5.08 8.03
CA LEU A 28 -3.18 5.13 8.93
C LEU A 28 -2.06 5.92 8.26
N LEU A 29 -1.66 7.03 8.88
CA LEU A 29 -0.52 7.82 8.42
C LEU A 29 0.72 7.48 9.25
N LEU A 30 1.68 6.78 8.65
CA LEU A 30 2.99 6.55 9.24
C LEU A 30 3.93 7.67 8.83
N PRO A 31 4.58 8.35 9.80
CA PRO A 31 5.53 9.40 9.49
C PRO A 31 6.76 8.82 8.76
N MET A 32 7.37 9.64 7.92
CA MET A 32 8.58 9.30 7.19
C MET A 32 9.69 10.32 7.51
N PRO A 33 10.96 10.01 7.19
CA PRO A 33 12.01 11.02 7.19
C PRO A 33 11.59 12.26 6.40
N CYS A 34 12.26 13.36 6.63
CA CYS A 34 12.09 14.59 5.87
C CYS A 34 10.70 15.25 5.98
N GLY A 35 9.91 14.90 6.99
CA GLY A 35 8.54 15.42 7.16
C GLY A 35 7.50 14.76 6.26
N GLY A 36 7.86 13.70 5.53
CA GLY A 36 6.92 12.92 4.74
C GLY A 36 5.99 12.06 5.57
N ALA A 37 5.02 11.45 4.91
CA ALA A 37 4.17 10.41 5.49
C ALA A 37 3.76 9.39 4.42
N MET A 38 3.47 8.17 4.86
CA MET A 38 2.90 7.10 4.05
C MET A 38 1.49 6.80 4.54
N ALA A 39 0.51 6.88 3.64
CA ALA A 39 -0.86 6.50 3.92
C ALA A 39 -1.06 5.01 3.66
N LEU A 40 -1.66 4.31 4.64
CA LEU A 40 -2.03 2.91 4.52
C LEU A 40 -3.53 2.74 4.76
N ARG A 41 -4.10 1.70 4.15
CA ARG A 41 -5.49 1.28 4.35
C ARG A 41 -5.56 -0.05 5.09
N PRO A 42 -6.50 -0.22 6.01
CA PRO A 42 -6.78 -1.50 6.61
C PRO A 42 -7.51 -2.39 5.61
N VAL A 43 -7.04 -3.60 5.44
CA VAL A 43 -7.70 -4.66 4.66
C VAL A 43 -8.17 -5.72 5.64
N GLU A 44 -9.49 -5.81 5.80
CA GLU A 44 -10.11 -6.80 6.68
C GLU A 44 -10.05 -8.18 6.01
N THR A 45 -9.63 -9.17 6.78
CA THR A 45 -9.61 -10.55 6.32
C THR A 45 -10.84 -11.29 6.84
N PRO A 46 -11.30 -12.35 6.19
CA PRO A 46 -12.49 -13.09 6.61
C PRO A 46 -12.28 -13.91 7.88
N ALA A 47 -11.25 -13.61 8.68
CA ALA A 47 -10.97 -14.27 9.94
C ALA A 47 -12.01 -13.91 11.01
N GLY A 48 -12.41 -14.88 11.80
CA GLY A 48 -13.24 -14.67 12.99
C GLY A 48 -12.44 -14.15 14.18
N PRO A 49 -13.12 -13.95 15.31
CA PRO A 49 -12.51 -13.43 16.53
C PRO A 49 -11.30 -14.24 16.98
N GLY A 50 -10.24 -13.54 17.39
CA GLY A 50 -9.04 -14.15 17.96
C GLY A 50 -8.15 -14.87 16.94
N ALA A 51 -8.38 -14.67 15.67
CA ALA A 51 -7.69 -15.44 14.67
C ALA A 51 -6.48 -14.71 14.10
N LEU A 52 -5.32 -15.08 14.60
CA LEU A 52 -4.10 -15.14 13.78
C LEU A 52 -4.19 -16.31 12.77
N GLU A 53 -5.36 -16.93 12.66
CA GLU A 53 -5.58 -18.04 11.76
C GLU A 53 -5.75 -17.55 10.33
N ASP A 54 -4.90 -18.03 9.46
CA ASP A 54 -5.03 -17.85 8.02
C ASP A 54 -6.38 -18.39 7.55
N ARG A 55 -7.18 -17.58 6.89
CA ARG A 55 -8.40 -18.07 6.24
C ARG A 55 -8.17 -18.32 4.77
N PRO A 56 -8.55 -19.50 4.29
CA PRO A 56 -8.42 -19.80 2.89
C PRO A 56 -9.38 -18.93 2.07
N VAL A 57 -8.83 -18.33 1.02
CA VAL A 57 -9.54 -17.62 -0.02
C VAL A 57 -9.22 -18.26 -1.36
N THR A 58 -10.14 -18.21 -2.32
CA THR A 58 -9.86 -18.66 -3.69
C THR A 58 -9.37 -17.47 -4.50
N LEU A 59 -8.11 -17.52 -4.88
CA LEU A 59 -7.46 -16.55 -5.76
C LEU A 59 -7.29 -17.14 -7.16
N GLY A 60 -6.84 -16.34 -8.12
CA GLY A 60 -6.76 -16.78 -9.51
C GLY A 60 -8.13 -16.78 -10.20
N THR A 61 -8.27 -17.47 -11.31
CA THR A 61 -9.51 -17.54 -12.07
C THR A 61 -9.81 -18.96 -12.52
N THR A 62 -11.11 -19.29 -12.62
CA THR A 62 -11.59 -20.51 -13.29
C THR A 62 -11.82 -20.30 -14.78
N ASP A 63 -11.64 -19.09 -15.30
CA ASP A 63 -11.77 -18.80 -16.73
C ASP A 63 -10.65 -19.46 -17.52
N PRO A 64 -10.93 -20.33 -18.47
CA PRO A 64 -9.93 -20.98 -19.32
C PRO A 64 -9.05 -20.00 -20.11
N ALA A 65 -9.53 -18.77 -20.34
CA ALA A 65 -8.78 -17.72 -21.02
C ALA A 65 -7.67 -17.11 -20.16
N GLY A 66 -7.68 -17.34 -18.85
CA GLY A 66 -6.68 -16.81 -17.90
C GLY A 66 -5.29 -17.45 -18.04
N GLY A 67 -5.19 -18.57 -18.74
CA GLY A 67 -3.91 -19.29 -18.88
C GLY A 67 -3.46 -20.01 -17.60
N ILE A 68 -2.31 -20.68 -17.69
CA ILE A 68 -1.79 -21.54 -16.61
C ILE A 68 -1.39 -20.73 -15.36
N ALA A 69 -0.91 -19.50 -15.54
CA ALA A 69 -0.42 -18.65 -14.44
C ALA A 69 -1.54 -18.08 -13.55
N GLU A 70 -2.79 -18.13 -14.02
CA GLU A 70 -3.92 -17.52 -13.31
C GLU A 70 -4.94 -18.56 -12.81
N PHE A 71 -4.58 -19.83 -12.75
CA PHE A 71 -5.52 -20.85 -12.25
C PHE A 71 -6.03 -20.53 -10.85
N ALA A 72 -7.30 -20.84 -10.63
CA ALA A 72 -7.91 -20.77 -9.30
C ALA A 72 -7.10 -21.64 -8.32
N ARG A 73 -6.61 -21.00 -7.26
CA ARG A 73 -5.85 -21.66 -6.19
C ARG A 73 -6.44 -21.27 -4.84
N ARG A 74 -6.36 -22.18 -3.89
CA ARG A 74 -6.76 -21.94 -2.52
C ARG A 74 -5.55 -21.46 -1.75
N GLU A 75 -5.62 -20.22 -1.30
CA GLU A 75 -4.54 -19.54 -0.57
C GLU A 75 -5.04 -19.05 0.78
N ALA A 76 -4.14 -18.59 1.62
CA ALA A 76 -4.46 -18.04 2.92
C ALA A 76 -3.96 -16.60 3.02
N VAL A 77 -4.84 -15.71 3.51
CA VAL A 77 -4.49 -14.32 3.79
C VAL A 77 -4.65 -14.06 5.28
N ALA A 78 -3.55 -13.73 5.95
CA ALA A 78 -3.49 -13.46 7.37
C ALA A 78 -3.84 -12.00 7.70
N GLY A 79 -4.52 -11.80 8.83
CA GLY A 79 -4.76 -10.48 9.41
C GLY A 79 -4.13 -10.40 10.80
N PRO A 80 -2.84 -10.01 10.91
CA PRO A 80 -2.12 -10.04 12.19
C PRO A 80 -2.60 -8.99 13.20
N PHE A 81 -3.45 -8.06 12.78
CA PHE A 81 -3.97 -6.99 13.63
C PHE A 81 -5.47 -7.13 13.82
N VAL A 82 -5.96 -6.73 14.99
CA VAL A 82 -7.39 -6.64 15.27
C VAL A 82 -7.85 -5.19 15.06
N ALA A 83 -8.94 -5.01 14.32
CA ALA A 83 -9.51 -3.68 14.07
C ALA A 83 -10.05 -3.08 15.39
N THR A 84 -9.68 -1.83 15.69
CA THR A 84 -10.10 -1.15 16.91
C THR A 84 -11.63 -1.08 17.02
N GLY A 85 -12.18 -1.59 18.13
CA GLY A 85 -13.63 -1.61 18.41
C GLY A 85 -14.44 -2.59 17.56
N ARG A 86 -13.76 -3.47 16.82
CA ARG A 86 -14.37 -4.51 15.97
C ARG A 86 -13.56 -5.79 16.11
N ASP A 87 -14.24 -6.89 16.23
CA ASP A 87 -13.60 -8.21 16.35
C ASP A 87 -13.32 -8.80 14.95
N VAL A 88 -12.50 -8.08 14.18
CA VAL A 88 -12.16 -8.42 12.80
C VAL A 88 -10.66 -8.33 12.62
N ALA A 89 -10.08 -9.39 12.07
CA ALA A 89 -8.67 -9.43 11.71
C ALA A 89 -8.40 -8.59 10.47
N GLN A 90 -7.25 -7.94 10.39
CA GLN A 90 -6.85 -7.08 9.27
C GLN A 90 -5.34 -7.02 9.09
N PHE A 91 -4.90 -6.64 7.91
CA PHE A 91 -3.55 -6.16 7.65
C PHE A 91 -3.59 -4.74 7.08
N TRP A 92 -2.44 -4.08 7.00
CA TRP A 92 -2.31 -2.75 6.45
C TRP A 92 -1.53 -2.79 5.16
N ILE A 93 -2.04 -2.15 4.11
CA ILE A 93 -1.36 -2.04 2.81
C ILE A 93 -1.25 -0.57 2.40
N GLY A 94 -0.23 -0.21 1.62
CA GLY A 94 -0.08 1.12 1.06
C GLY A 94 -1.33 1.55 0.30
N LYS A 95 -1.85 2.74 0.61
CA LYS A 95 -3.02 3.30 -0.07
C LYS A 95 -2.72 3.69 -1.50
N TYR A 96 -1.48 4.02 -1.76
CA TYR A 96 -0.91 4.44 -3.04
C TYR A 96 0.41 3.73 -3.27
N GLU A 97 0.86 3.70 -4.49
CA GLU A 97 2.23 3.38 -4.84
C GLU A 97 3.21 4.31 -4.09
N VAL A 98 4.38 3.79 -3.69
CA VAL A 98 5.43 4.62 -3.08
C VAL A 98 5.90 5.66 -4.07
N THR A 99 5.85 6.94 -3.71
CA THR A 99 6.25 8.04 -4.60
C THR A 99 7.77 8.21 -4.65
N ARG A 100 8.25 8.90 -5.68
CA ARG A 100 9.68 9.25 -5.82
C ARG A 100 10.20 10.04 -4.63
N ASP A 101 9.43 11.04 -4.16
CA ASP A 101 9.85 11.84 -3.00
C ASP A 101 9.84 11.00 -1.71
N GLN A 102 8.86 10.10 -1.52
CA GLN A 102 8.86 9.15 -0.39
C GLN A 102 10.05 8.19 -0.46
N TYR A 103 10.35 7.64 -1.63
CA TYR A 103 11.52 6.78 -1.82
C TYR A 103 12.82 7.53 -1.51
N ALA A 104 13.00 8.72 -2.07
CA ALA A 104 14.18 9.55 -1.83
C ALA A 104 14.34 9.93 -0.35
N ALA A 105 13.24 10.25 0.35
CA ALA A 105 13.28 10.59 1.77
C ALA A 105 13.85 9.48 2.67
N VAL A 106 13.72 8.21 2.25
CA VAL A 106 14.22 7.05 2.99
C VAL A 106 15.62 6.62 2.49
N MET A 107 15.84 6.73 1.19
CA MET A 107 17.02 6.11 0.55
C MET A 107 18.17 7.08 0.32
N GLU A 108 17.91 8.39 0.24
CA GLU A 108 18.92 9.39 -0.05
C GLU A 108 19.39 10.13 1.22
N GLU A 109 20.58 10.70 1.18
CA GLU A 109 21.14 11.49 2.29
C GLU A 109 20.49 12.87 2.42
N ARG A 110 19.95 13.39 1.33
CA ARG A 110 19.33 14.72 1.27
C ARG A 110 17.81 14.57 1.22
N CYS A 111 17.15 15.36 2.03
CA CYS A 111 15.70 15.46 2.01
C CYS A 111 15.21 16.04 0.69
N PRO A 112 14.30 15.39 0.00
CA PRO A 112 13.65 15.95 -1.17
C PRO A 112 12.76 17.13 -0.77
N THR A 113 12.59 18.08 -1.68
CA THR A 113 11.51 19.07 -1.59
C THR A 113 10.30 18.50 -2.31
N PRO A 114 9.14 18.36 -1.63
CA PRO A 114 7.95 17.82 -2.25
C PRO A 114 7.60 18.52 -3.57
N SER A 115 7.30 17.75 -4.61
CA SER A 115 7.10 18.29 -5.95
C SER A 115 6.07 17.49 -6.76
N ALA A 116 5.50 18.12 -7.77
CA ALA A 116 4.58 17.42 -8.68
C ALA A 116 5.25 16.23 -9.38
N ALA A 117 6.53 16.34 -9.72
CA ALA A 117 7.30 15.23 -10.29
C ALA A 117 7.61 14.14 -9.25
N GLY A 118 7.77 14.53 -8.00
CA GLY A 118 8.00 13.63 -6.88
C GLY A 118 6.77 12.83 -6.47
N ARG A 119 5.55 13.25 -6.86
CA ARG A 119 4.30 12.48 -6.69
C ARG A 119 4.14 11.31 -7.66
N LEU A 120 4.99 11.21 -8.67
CA LEU A 120 5.01 10.03 -9.54
C LEU A 120 5.50 8.82 -8.74
N PRO A 121 5.01 7.61 -9.04
CA PRO A 121 5.49 6.40 -8.39
C PRO A 121 6.99 6.20 -8.62
N ALA A 122 7.67 5.67 -7.62
CA ALA A 122 9.05 5.23 -7.71
C ALA A 122 9.11 3.97 -8.58
N ALA A 123 9.54 4.13 -9.82
CA ALA A 123 9.61 3.05 -10.80
C ALA A 123 11.05 2.75 -11.23
N SER A 124 11.23 1.69 -11.99
CA SER A 124 12.55 1.21 -12.44
C SER A 124 13.49 0.81 -11.29
N LEU A 125 12.91 0.28 -10.23
CA LEU A 125 13.61 -0.27 -9.07
C LEU A 125 13.74 -1.79 -9.22
N SER A 126 14.82 -2.35 -8.73
CA SER A 126 14.91 -3.80 -8.54
C SER A 126 14.11 -4.23 -7.30
N TRP A 127 13.77 -5.51 -7.23
CA TRP A 127 13.16 -6.08 -6.03
C TRP A 127 14.03 -5.85 -4.78
N PHE A 128 15.34 -5.94 -4.91
CA PHE A 128 16.29 -5.68 -3.82
C PHE A 128 16.26 -4.23 -3.35
N ASP A 129 16.07 -3.26 -4.25
CA ASP A 129 15.95 -1.85 -3.89
C ASP A 129 14.66 -1.61 -3.08
N ALA A 130 13.55 -2.25 -3.49
CA ALA A 130 12.28 -2.16 -2.76
C ALA A 130 12.37 -2.81 -1.37
N VAL A 131 13.02 -3.97 -1.24
CA VAL A 131 13.27 -4.59 0.08
C VAL A 131 14.16 -3.71 0.94
N ALA A 132 15.23 -3.13 0.39
CA ALA A 132 16.11 -2.22 1.13
C ALA A 132 15.35 -0.97 1.62
N PHE A 133 14.43 -0.43 0.81
CA PHE A 133 13.54 0.65 1.21
C PHE A 133 12.69 0.25 2.43
N THR A 134 12.02 -0.88 2.40
CA THR A 134 11.16 -1.32 3.53
C THR A 134 11.96 -1.53 4.80
N GLN A 135 13.16 -2.10 4.71
CA GLN A 135 14.05 -2.31 5.87
C GLN A 135 14.54 -0.99 6.47
N ARG A 136 14.97 -0.03 5.64
CA ARG A 136 15.42 1.29 6.10
C ARG A 136 14.27 2.07 6.72
N TYR A 137 13.11 2.04 6.10
CA TYR A 137 11.92 2.73 6.61
C TYR A 137 11.46 2.12 7.95
N THR A 138 11.40 0.80 8.06
CA THR A 138 11.14 0.11 9.34
C THR A 138 12.12 0.52 10.43
N THR A 139 13.41 0.51 10.10
CA THR A 139 14.46 0.91 11.06
C THR A 139 14.28 2.35 11.53
N TRP A 140 13.93 3.24 10.62
CA TRP A 140 13.66 4.64 10.97
C TRP A 140 12.41 4.77 11.84
N LEU A 141 11.31 4.08 11.50
CA LEU A 141 10.06 4.09 12.27
C LEU A 141 10.28 3.60 13.69
N LEU A 142 10.96 2.49 13.87
CA LEU A 142 11.25 1.93 15.20
C LEU A 142 12.08 2.88 16.07
N ARG A 143 12.96 3.66 15.47
CA ARG A 143 13.80 4.64 16.19
C ARG A 143 13.08 5.96 16.50
N ASN A 144 12.19 6.41 15.61
CA ASN A 144 11.66 7.77 15.67
C ASN A 144 10.16 7.85 15.93
N ALA A 145 9.41 6.77 15.66
CA ALA A 145 7.95 6.78 15.68
C ALA A 145 7.33 5.41 16.04
N ALA A 146 7.99 4.61 16.86
CA ALA A 146 7.52 3.25 17.22
C ALA A 146 6.07 3.24 17.75
N ALA A 147 5.68 4.25 18.52
CA ALA A 147 4.31 4.39 19.04
C ALA A 147 3.23 4.63 17.98
N ARG A 148 3.62 4.92 16.73
CA ARG A 148 2.71 5.12 15.59
C ARG A 148 2.46 3.82 14.83
N LEU A 149 3.30 2.81 15.03
CA LEU A 149 3.14 1.51 14.40
C LEU A 149 1.97 0.74 15.01
N PRO A 150 1.15 0.06 14.21
CA PRO A 150 0.25 -0.95 14.71
C PRO A 150 1.00 -1.99 15.54
N GLN A 151 0.32 -2.58 16.50
CA GLN A 151 0.92 -3.61 17.37
C GLN A 151 0.11 -4.91 17.26
N ALA A 152 0.82 -6.02 17.22
CA ALA A 152 0.26 -7.35 17.39
C ALA A 152 0.89 -7.96 18.64
N ASP A 153 0.08 -8.31 19.64
CA ASP A 153 0.51 -8.87 20.93
C ASP A 153 1.63 -8.06 21.62
N GLY A 154 1.50 -6.72 21.57
CA GLY A 154 2.50 -5.80 22.15
C GLY A 154 3.79 -5.66 21.34
N THR A 155 3.90 -6.29 20.19
CA THR A 155 5.04 -6.18 19.28
C THR A 155 4.73 -5.16 18.19
N PRO A 156 5.58 -4.15 17.97
CA PRO A 156 5.39 -3.19 16.89
C PRO A 156 5.47 -3.86 15.51
N ALA A 157 4.61 -3.43 14.61
CA ALA A 157 4.65 -3.82 13.20
C ALA A 157 5.95 -3.37 12.51
N PHE A 158 6.22 -3.96 11.36
CA PHE A 158 7.28 -3.54 10.45
C PHE A 158 6.74 -3.42 9.03
N VAL A 159 7.40 -2.62 8.22
CA VAL A 159 7.06 -2.43 6.81
C VAL A 159 7.79 -3.47 5.96
N ARG A 160 7.07 -4.12 5.06
CA ARG A 160 7.58 -5.06 4.07
C ARG A 160 6.83 -4.91 2.75
N LEU A 161 7.26 -5.58 1.70
CA LEU A 161 6.43 -5.78 0.52
C LEU A 161 5.22 -6.65 0.89
N PRO A 162 4.06 -6.45 0.25
CA PRO A 162 2.94 -7.37 0.39
C PRO A 162 3.32 -8.74 -0.17
N THR A 163 2.67 -9.81 0.30
CA THR A 163 2.71 -11.06 -0.44
C THR A 163 1.83 -10.95 -1.69
N GLU A 164 2.03 -11.86 -2.66
CA GLU A 164 1.17 -11.93 -3.84
C GLU A 164 -0.30 -12.11 -3.44
N GLU A 165 -0.57 -12.95 -2.43
CA GLU A 165 -1.90 -13.23 -1.93
C GLU A 165 -2.55 -12.01 -1.26
N GLU A 166 -1.79 -11.27 -0.45
CA GLU A 166 -2.27 -10.02 0.17
C GLU A 166 -2.62 -8.99 -0.90
N TRP A 167 -1.76 -8.83 -1.89
CA TRP A 167 -1.97 -7.91 -2.99
C TRP A 167 -3.18 -8.32 -3.84
N GLU A 168 -3.27 -9.59 -4.25
CA GLU A 168 -4.38 -10.10 -5.05
C GLU A 168 -5.72 -10.00 -4.30
N TYR A 169 -5.73 -10.32 -3.01
CA TYR A 169 -6.91 -10.17 -2.16
C TYR A 169 -7.35 -8.71 -2.09
N ALA A 170 -6.40 -7.80 -1.90
CA ALA A 170 -6.68 -6.36 -1.79
C ALA A 170 -7.15 -5.76 -3.13
N VAL A 171 -6.54 -6.10 -4.27
CA VAL A 171 -6.94 -5.57 -5.58
C VAL A 171 -8.36 -5.97 -5.95
N ARG A 172 -8.81 -7.17 -5.58
CA ARG A 172 -10.17 -7.65 -5.82
C ARG A 172 -11.24 -6.98 -4.94
N GLY A 173 -10.84 -6.19 -3.94
CA GLY A 173 -11.74 -5.51 -3.03
C GLY A 173 -11.99 -6.25 -1.72
N GLY A 174 -11.32 -7.37 -1.48
CA GLY A 174 -11.36 -8.12 -0.21
C GLY A 174 -12.76 -8.35 0.32
N ALA A 175 -12.97 -8.08 1.62
CA ALA A 175 -14.27 -8.22 2.27
C ALA A 175 -15.26 -7.09 1.92
N ALA A 176 -14.88 -6.08 1.14
CA ALA A 176 -15.75 -4.97 0.76
C ALA A 176 -16.62 -5.25 -0.48
N VAL A 177 -16.44 -6.40 -1.13
CA VAL A 177 -17.22 -6.83 -2.29
C VAL A 177 -18.01 -8.11 -1.98
N SER A 178 -18.99 -8.43 -2.83
CA SER A 178 -19.69 -9.71 -2.72
C SER A 178 -18.78 -10.88 -3.08
N GLU A 179 -19.10 -12.09 -2.61
CA GLU A 179 -18.35 -13.29 -2.97
C GLU A 179 -18.31 -13.51 -4.50
N LEU A 180 -19.39 -13.22 -5.20
CA LEU A 180 -19.46 -13.32 -6.65
C LEU A 180 -18.53 -12.33 -7.35
N ASP A 181 -18.51 -11.08 -6.89
CA ASP A 181 -17.60 -10.06 -7.42
C ASP A 181 -16.13 -10.39 -7.13
N PHE A 182 -15.84 -10.94 -5.95
CA PHE A 182 -14.49 -11.37 -5.58
C PHE A 182 -13.95 -12.49 -6.46
N LEU A 183 -14.82 -13.37 -6.96
CA LEU A 183 -14.43 -14.42 -7.91
C LEU A 183 -14.10 -13.87 -9.31
N GLY A 184 -14.41 -12.61 -9.58
CA GLY A 184 -13.97 -11.90 -10.78
C GLY A 184 -12.44 -11.70 -10.81
N ARG A 185 -11.91 -11.32 -11.97
CA ARG A 185 -10.47 -11.05 -12.13
C ARG A 185 -10.04 -9.72 -11.52
N THR A 186 -11.00 -8.80 -11.34
CA THR A 186 -10.80 -7.46 -10.80
C THR A 186 -12.02 -7.06 -9.97
N PHE A 187 -11.88 -6.02 -9.17
CA PHE A 187 -13.02 -5.43 -8.47
C PHE A 187 -14.05 -4.83 -9.45
N PRO A 188 -15.33 -4.67 -9.02
CA PRO A 188 -16.36 -4.04 -9.84
C PRO A 188 -16.00 -2.60 -10.23
N MET A 189 -16.09 -2.29 -11.53
CA MET A 189 -15.82 -0.98 -12.10
C MET A 189 -17.04 -0.48 -12.89
N PRO A 190 -18.11 -0.03 -12.19
CA PRO A 190 -19.41 0.26 -12.83
C PRO A 190 -19.34 1.36 -13.90
N ASP A 191 -18.39 2.29 -13.75
CA ASP A 191 -18.22 3.42 -14.68
C ASP A 191 -17.10 3.20 -15.72
N GLY A 192 -16.65 1.96 -15.83
CA GLY A 192 -15.61 1.53 -16.77
C GLY A 192 -14.18 1.74 -16.27
N THR A 193 -13.28 0.92 -16.78
CA THR A 193 -11.89 0.79 -16.35
C THR A 193 -11.12 2.12 -16.30
N ALA A 194 -11.38 3.04 -17.23
CA ALA A 194 -10.64 4.31 -17.32
C ALA A 194 -10.82 5.25 -16.11
N ARG A 195 -11.81 4.99 -15.24
CA ARG A 195 -11.96 5.74 -13.97
C ARG A 195 -11.10 5.21 -12.84
N TYR A 196 -10.63 3.97 -12.95
CA TYR A 196 -9.97 3.26 -11.85
C TYR A 196 -8.53 2.85 -12.17
N ALA A 197 -8.16 2.82 -13.44
CA ALA A 197 -6.88 2.29 -13.88
C ALA A 197 -6.21 3.15 -14.96
N TRP A 198 -4.88 3.29 -14.85
CA TRP A 198 -4.04 3.84 -15.90
C TRP A 198 -3.52 2.70 -16.78
N PHE A 199 -3.86 2.71 -18.06
CA PHE A 199 -3.45 1.70 -19.02
C PHE A 199 -2.83 2.32 -20.28
N GLN A 200 -2.15 1.50 -21.06
CA GLN A 200 -1.56 1.93 -22.30
C GLN A 200 -2.66 2.19 -23.35
N GLY A 201 -2.76 3.43 -23.81
CA GLY A 201 -3.71 3.81 -24.82
C GLY A 201 -3.95 5.33 -24.87
N PRO A 202 -4.48 5.84 -26.00
CA PRO A 202 -4.65 7.29 -26.22
C PRO A 202 -5.70 7.94 -25.31
N ARG A 203 -6.55 7.14 -24.64
CA ARG A 203 -7.58 7.61 -23.69
C ARG A 203 -7.21 7.34 -22.24
N SER A 204 -5.95 7.08 -21.95
CA SER A 204 -5.41 6.83 -20.62
C SER A 204 -3.98 7.37 -20.52
N ALA A 205 -3.09 6.70 -19.79
CA ALA A 205 -1.73 7.17 -19.49
C ALA A 205 -0.77 7.19 -20.70
N SER A 206 -1.10 6.53 -21.80
CA SER A 206 -0.24 6.41 -22.99
C SER A 206 1.19 5.93 -22.67
N GLY A 207 1.32 5.00 -21.73
CA GLY A 207 2.60 4.43 -21.31
C GLY A 207 3.46 5.36 -20.42
N ARG A 208 2.87 6.38 -19.81
CA ARG A 208 3.55 7.27 -18.86
C ARG A 208 2.96 7.09 -17.47
N ALA A 209 3.82 6.95 -16.46
CA ALA A 209 3.38 6.97 -15.07
C ALA A 209 2.69 8.29 -14.72
N GLN A 210 1.62 8.21 -13.95
CA GLN A 210 0.82 9.34 -13.50
C GLN A 210 1.00 9.56 -11.99
N PRO A 211 0.77 10.78 -11.47
CA PRO A 211 0.79 11.02 -10.03
C PRO A 211 -0.24 10.16 -9.30
N ILE A 212 0.12 9.72 -8.09
CA ILE A 212 -0.74 8.90 -7.24
C ILE A 212 -2.10 9.53 -6.96
N GLY A 213 -3.15 8.70 -6.79
CA GLY A 213 -4.46 9.10 -6.30
C GLY A 213 -5.27 10.01 -7.22
N MET A 214 -5.00 10.01 -8.52
CA MET A 214 -5.76 10.81 -9.48
C MET A 214 -7.07 10.16 -9.92
N LEU A 215 -7.11 8.82 -9.96
CA LEU A 215 -8.30 8.06 -10.33
C LEU A 215 -9.08 7.62 -9.10
N GLU A 216 -10.27 7.04 -9.32
CA GLU A 216 -11.09 6.49 -8.25
C GLU A 216 -10.42 5.26 -7.63
N PRO A 217 -10.59 5.06 -6.31
CA PRO A 217 -10.03 3.90 -5.63
C PRO A 217 -10.87 2.63 -5.88
N ASN A 218 -10.30 1.49 -5.57
CA ASN A 218 -11.06 0.26 -5.46
C ASN A 218 -12.00 0.28 -4.22
N PRO A 219 -12.85 -0.73 -3.99
CA PRO A 219 -13.78 -0.79 -2.86
C PRO A 219 -13.15 -0.68 -1.47
N LEU A 220 -11.87 -0.98 -1.33
CA LEU A 220 -11.11 -0.82 -0.07
C LEU A 220 -10.53 0.59 0.11
N GLY A 221 -10.65 1.45 -0.90
CA GLY A 221 -10.05 2.79 -0.89
C GLY A 221 -8.58 2.80 -1.31
N LEU A 222 -8.11 1.77 -2.03
CA LEU A 222 -6.77 1.67 -2.58
C LEU A 222 -6.77 2.24 -4.01
N HIS A 223 -5.78 3.08 -4.31
CA HIS A 223 -5.64 3.71 -5.61
C HIS A 223 -4.58 3.02 -6.45
N ASP A 224 -4.73 3.14 -7.75
CA ASP A 224 -3.76 2.73 -8.77
C ASP A 224 -3.37 1.23 -8.75
N MET A 225 -4.15 0.38 -8.03
CA MET A 225 -3.96 -1.09 -7.94
C MET A 225 -3.97 -1.81 -9.31
N LEU A 226 -4.49 -1.16 -10.34
CA LEU A 226 -4.49 -1.65 -11.70
C LEU A 226 -3.83 -0.62 -12.61
N GLY A 227 -2.71 -0.99 -13.22
CA GLY A 227 -1.98 -0.13 -14.16
C GLY A 227 -0.98 0.80 -13.47
N ASN A 228 -0.79 1.99 -14.02
CA ASN A 228 0.22 2.97 -13.66
C ASN A 228 1.66 2.42 -13.73
N VAL A 229 2.15 1.74 -12.70
CA VAL A 229 3.42 0.99 -12.71
C VAL A 229 3.23 -0.44 -12.21
N GLY A 230 4.16 -1.34 -12.54
CA GLY A 230 4.16 -2.69 -11.99
C GLY A 230 4.56 -2.67 -10.52
N GLU A 231 3.83 -3.39 -9.69
CA GLU A 231 4.08 -3.48 -8.25
C GLU A 231 4.87 -4.73 -7.89
N LEU A 232 5.78 -4.58 -6.91
CA LEU A 232 6.64 -5.66 -6.44
C LEU A 232 6.03 -6.32 -5.21
N VAL A 233 6.03 -7.65 -5.20
CA VAL A 233 5.54 -8.49 -4.10
C VAL A 233 6.66 -9.40 -3.57
N LEU A 234 6.43 -10.05 -2.40
CA LEU A 234 7.33 -11.06 -1.83
C LEU A 234 7.22 -12.37 -2.60
#